data_b2f07c1ef97b63a8a5d1611a21927fe9
#
_entry.id   b2f07c1ef97b63a8a5d1611a21927fe9
#
_cell.length_a   1.000
_cell.length_b   1.000
_cell.length_c   1.000
_cell.angle_alpha   90.00
_cell.angle_beta   90.00
_cell.angle_gamma   90.00
#
_symmetry.space_group_name_H-M   'P 1'
#
loop_
_entity.id
_entity.type
_entity.pdbx_description
1 polymer ?
#
loop_
_entity_poly.entity_id
_entity_poly.type
_entity_poly.pdbx_seq_one_letter_code
_entity_poly.pdbx_strand_id
1 'polypeptide(L)'
;MNALISSNLDQLKGLCKRHRVKALYVFGSATRDDFDPAGSDLDFVVEFLPQQRCGFADVYFQLVDDLKTLFGCDVDLLEREPLEKSTNHIRRQSILGSMERLYAA
;
A
#
# COMPACT_ATOMS: atom_id res chain seq x y z
N MET A 1 -3.38 13.10 -5.29
CA MET A 1 -2.76 11.79 -5.60
C MET A 1 -1.81 11.97 -6.76
N ASN A 2 -0.63 11.31 -6.74
CA ASN A 2 0.33 11.49 -7.82
C ASN A 2 -0.12 10.79 -9.11
N ALA A 3 0.42 11.26 -10.25
CA ALA A 3 0.03 10.75 -11.57
C ALA A 3 0.43 9.29 -11.79
N LEU A 4 1.51 8.83 -11.15
CA LEU A 4 1.98 7.46 -11.27
C LEU A 4 0.92 6.47 -10.76
N ILE A 5 0.32 6.77 -9.61
CA ILE A 5 -0.74 5.94 -9.04
C ILE A 5 -2.01 6.05 -9.87
N SER A 6 -2.41 7.25 -10.24
CA SER A 6 -3.63 7.48 -11.02
C SER A 6 -3.59 6.77 -12.37
N SER A 7 -2.44 6.79 -13.04
CA SER A 7 -2.27 6.16 -14.35
C SER A 7 -2.31 4.63 -14.28
N ASN A 8 -2.03 4.05 -13.12
CA ASN A 8 -1.96 2.60 -12.93
C ASN A 8 -3.06 2.07 -12.01
N LEU A 9 -4.08 2.87 -11.75
CA LEU A 9 -5.09 2.53 -10.74
C LEU A 9 -5.86 1.25 -11.08
N ASP A 10 -6.18 1.03 -12.35
CA ASP A 10 -6.91 -0.17 -12.79
C ASP A 10 -6.08 -1.43 -12.58
N GLN A 11 -4.79 -1.38 -12.95
CA GLN A 11 -3.87 -2.49 -12.71
C GLN A 11 -3.68 -2.73 -11.21
N LEU A 12 -3.60 -1.65 -10.43
CA LEU A 12 -3.48 -1.74 -8.98
C LEU A 12 -4.69 -2.47 -8.37
N LYS A 13 -5.89 -2.12 -8.79
CA LYS A 13 -7.10 -2.78 -8.34
C LYS A 13 -7.11 -4.27 -8.70
N GLY A 14 -6.63 -4.61 -9.89
CA GLY A 14 -6.48 -6.00 -10.31
C GLY A 14 -5.53 -6.79 -9.43
N LEU A 15 -4.38 -6.20 -9.07
CA LEU A 15 -3.44 -6.82 -8.15
C LEU A 15 -4.05 -7.04 -6.77
N CYS A 16 -4.79 -6.06 -6.27
CA CYS A 16 -5.47 -6.17 -4.98
C CYS A 16 -6.46 -7.34 -4.96
N LYS A 17 -7.25 -7.50 -6.01
CA LYS A 17 -8.17 -8.64 -6.12
C LYS A 17 -7.42 -9.97 -6.18
N ARG A 18 -6.33 -10.02 -6.94
CA ARG A 18 -5.52 -11.23 -7.11
C ARG A 18 -4.92 -11.69 -5.79
N HIS A 19 -4.48 -10.75 -4.95
CA HIS A 19 -3.83 -11.03 -3.69
C HIS A 19 -4.76 -10.97 -2.48
N ARG A 20 -6.08 -10.95 -2.70
CA ARG A 20 -7.10 -10.97 -1.66
C ARG A 20 -6.94 -9.82 -0.67
N VAL A 21 -6.68 -8.64 -1.20
CA VAL A 21 -6.60 -7.42 -0.40
C VAL A 21 -8.00 -6.95 -0.06
N LYS A 22 -8.24 -6.61 1.20
CA LYS A 22 -9.49 -6.01 1.65
C LYS A 22 -9.52 -4.52 1.35
N ALA A 23 -8.43 -3.83 1.63
CA ALA A 23 -8.29 -2.40 1.36
C ALA A 23 -6.83 -2.05 1.19
N LEU A 24 -6.55 -1.07 0.34
CA LEU A 24 -5.22 -0.53 0.11
C LEU A 24 -5.26 0.98 0.20
N TYR A 25 -4.31 1.55 0.92
CA TYR A 25 -4.16 2.99 1.12
C TYR A 25 -2.76 3.44 0.72
N VAL A 26 -2.64 4.70 0.31
CA VAL A 26 -1.35 5.34 0.08
C VAL A 26 -1.17 6.47 1.09
N PHE A 27 0.08 6.70 1.53
CA PHE A 27 0.39 7.77 2.47
C PHE A 27 1.74 8.40 2.18
N GLY A 28 2.08 9.45 2.94
CA GLY A 28 3.37 10.12 2.82
C GLY A 28 3.54 10.89 1.51
N SER A 29 4.76 10.92 1.00
CA SER A 29 5.09 11.66 -0.22
C SER A 29 4.32 11.17 -1.44
N ALA A 30 3.89 9.92 -1.45
CA ALA A 30 3.13 9.34 -2.56
C ALA A 30 1.73 9.96 -2.72
N THR A 31 1.23 10.69 -1.73
CA THR A 31 -0.04 11.42 -1.85
C THR A 31 0.10 12.77 -2.54
N ARG A 32 1.33 13.22 -2.78
CA ARG A 32 1.61 14.54 -3.35
C ARG A 32 1.79 14.46 -4.86
N ASP A 33 1.41 15.54 -5.55
CA ASP A 33 1.56 15.65 -6.99
C ASP A 33 3.03 15.77 -7.43
N ASP A 34 3.90 16.24 -6.55
CA ASP A 34 5.33 16.41 -6.81
C ASP A 34 6.16 15.16 -6.48
N PHE A 35 5.53 14.01 -6.34
CA PHE A 35 6.22 12.76 -6.06
C PHE A 35 7.22 12.41 -7.17
N ASP A 36 8.46 12.09 -6.76
CA ASP A 36 9.54 11.70 -7.68
C ASP A 36 9.83 10.20 -7.52
N PRO A 37 9.44 9.35 -8.50
CA PRO A 37 9.70 7.90 -8.40
C PRO A 37 11.17 7.54 -8.39
N ALA A 38 12.04 8.39 -8.91
CA ALA A 38 13.48 8.14 -8.91
C ALA A 38 14.14 8.41 -7.56
N GLY A 39 13.55 9.29 -6.74
CA GLY A 39 14.13 9.71 -5.47
C GLY A 39 13.33 9.34 -4.23
N SER A 40 12.14 8.76 -4.38
CA SER A 40 11.24 8.48 -3.26
C SER A 40 10.60 7.11 -3.41
N ASP A 41 10.28 6.49 -2.27
CA ASP A 41 9.55 5.23 -2.25
C ASP A 41 8.05 5.49 -2.21
N LEU A 42 7.27 4.55 -2.76
CA LEU A 42 5.82 4.55 -2.59
C LEU A 42 5.47 3.88 -1.27
N ASP A 43 4.71 4.57 -0.43
CA ASP A 43 4.32 4.09 0.88
C ASP A 43 2.85 3.69 0.88
N PHE A 44 2.57 2.43 1.17
CA PHE A 44 1.22 1.88 1.21
C PHE A 44 0.90 1.28 2.57
N VAL A 45 -0.39 1.32 2.92
CA VAL A 45 -0.96 0.55 4.04
C VAL A 45 -1.96 -0.43 3.46
N VAL A 46 -1.87 -1.69 3.86
CA VAL A 46 -2.73 -2.77 3.36
C VAL A 46 -3.50 -3.44 4.47
N GLU A 47 -4.76 -3.78 4.19
CA GLU A 47 -5.56 -4.73 4.94
C GLU A 47 -5.84 -5.92 4.04
N PHE A 48 -5.59 -7.13 4.54
CA PHE A 48 -5.92 -8.36 3.80
C PHE A 48 -7.27 -8.91 4.25
N LEU A 49 -7.96 -9.53 3.30
CA LEU A 49 -9.12 -10.36 3.63
C LEU A 49 -8.68 -11.53 4.52
N PRO A 50 -9.57 -12.11 5.35
CA PRO A 50 -9.22 -13.27 6.14
C PRO A 50 -8.60 -14.35 5.25
N GLN A 51 -7.38 -14.74 5.58
CA GLN A 51 -6.61 -15.71 4.82
C GLN A 51 -6.55 -17.02 5.58
N GLN A 52 -6.41 -18.10 4.85
CA GLN A 52 -6.06 -19.36 5.49
C GLN A 52 -4.62 -19.27 6.00
N ARG A 53 -4.32 -20.06 7.02
CA ARG A 53 -3.07 -19.94 7.78
C ARG A 53 -1.80 -20.08 6.97
N CYS A 54 -1.85 -20.85 5.89
CA CYS A 54 -0.69 -21.08 5.04
C CYS A 54 -0.63 -20.00 3.96
N GLY A 55 0.55 -19.42 3.76
CA GLY A 55 0.79 -18.54 2.64
C GLY A 55 0.61 -17.06 2.89
N PHE A 56 0.33 -16.62 4.11
CA PHE A 56 0.18 -15.20 4.40
C PHE A 56 1.44 -14.41 4.06
N ALA A 57 2.60 -14.90 4.49
CA ALA A 57 3.86 -14.24 4.19
C ALA A 57 4.15 -14.22 2.70
N ASP A 58 3.84 -15.31 1.99
CA ASP A 58 4.02 -15.38 0.54
C ASP A 58 3.12 -14.37 -0.17
N VAL A 59 1.86 -14.24 0.25
CA VAL A 59 0.93 -13.25 -0.33
C VAL A 59 1.46 -11.83 -0.13
N TYR A 60 1.96 -11.51 1.05
CA TYR A 60 2.54 -10.22 1.35
C TYR A 60 3.72 -9.90 0.44
N PHE A 61 4.69 -10.81 0.35
CA PHE A 61 5.88 -10.58 -0.47
C PHE A 61 5.57 -10.55 -1.96
N GLN A 62 4.64 -11.37 -2.43
CA GLN A 62 4.19 -11.33 -3.83
C GLN A 62 3.54 -9.99 -4.15
N LEU A 63 2.73 -9.46 -3.25
CA LEU A 63 2.11 -8.15 -3.45
C LEU A 63 3.16 -7.04 -3.53
N VAL A 64 4.16 -7.06 -2.65
CA VAL A 64 5.26 -6.09 -2.68
C VAL A 64 5.99 -6.16 -4.02
N ASP A 65 6.34 -7.37 -4.50
CA ASP A 65 7.03 -7.55 -5.76
C ASP A 65 6.19 -7.05 -6.94
N ASP A 66 4.90 -7.35 -6.95
CA ASP A 66 4.01 -6.91 -8.01
C ASP A 66 3.85 -5.39 -8.03
N LEU A 67 3.78 -4.76 -6.85
CA LEU A 67 3.71 -3.31 -6.75
C LEU A 67 5.00 -2.65 -7.27
N LYS A 68 6.16 -3.20 -6.91
CA LYS A 68 7.44 -2.71 -7.42
C LYS A 68 7.52 -2.82 -8.94
N THR A 69 7.06 -3.92 -9.49
CA THR A 69 7.04 -4.15 -10.94
C THR A 69 6.09 -3.18 -11.62
N LEU A 70 4.90 -2.98 -11.06
CA LEU A 70 3.88 -2.11 -11.63
C LEU A 70 4.35 -0.65 -11.68
N PHE A 71 4.91 -0.16 -10.60
CA PHE A 71 5.28 1.25 -10.47
C PHE A 71 6.73 1.54 -10.87
N GLY A 72 7.59 0.53 -10.97
CA GLY A 72 8.98 0.71 -11.37
C GLY A 72 9.84 1.43 -10.35
N CYS A 73 9.45 1.42 -9.07
CA CYS A 73 10.19 2.05 -7.97
C CYS A 73 10.04 1.24 -6.70
N ASP A 74 10.81 1.59 -5.68
CA ASP A 74 10.72 0.93 -4.38
C ASP A 74 9.37 1.18 -3.73
N VAL A 75 8.88 0.17 -3.03
CA VAL A 75 7.59 0.19 -2.35
C VAL A 75 7.78 -0.23 -0.90
N ASP A 76 7.20 0.55 0.01
CA ASP A 76 7.10 0.20 1.42
C ASP A 76 5.65 -0.15 1.72
N LEU A 77 5.41 -1.37 2.21
CA LEU A 77 4.08 -1.89 2.46
C LEU A 77 3.91 -2.21 3.94
N LEU A 78 3.02 -1.48 4.60
CA LEU A 78 2.69 -1.68 6.01
C LEU A 78 1.32 -2.31 6.14
N GLU A 79 1.18 -3.25 7.08
CA GLU A 79 -0.12 -3.79 7.44
C GLU A 79 -0.84 -2.85 8.40
N ARG A 80 -2.14 -2.64 8.17
CA ARG A 80 -2.93 -1.70 8.97
C ARG A 80 -3.08 -2.14 10.42
N GLU A 81 -3.32 -3.42 10.67
CA GLU A 81 -3.57 -3.92 12.02
C GLU A 81 -2.38 -3.68 12.97
N PRO A 82 -1.13 -4.09 12.62
CA PRO A 82 0.01 -3.74 13.46
C PRO A 82 0.24 -2.24 13.60
N LEU A 83 -0.07 -1.46 12.57
CA LEU A 83 0.06 -0.02 12.62
C LEU A 83 -0.90 0.61 13.63
N GLU A 84 -2.16 0.16 13.64
CA GLU A 84 -3.16 0.66 14.60
C GLU A 84 -2.82 0.31 16.04
N LYS A 85 -2.11 -0.81 16.25
CA LYS A 85 -1.67 -1.26 17.57
C LYS A 85 -0.31 -0.71 17.98
N SER A 86 0.31 0.13 17.14
CA SER A 86 1.62 0.69 17.41
C SER A 86 1.59 1.58 18.65
N THR A 87 2.63 1.47 19.47
CA THR A 87 2.80 2.35 20.65
C THR A 87 3.33 3.73 20.26
N ASN A 88 3.83 3.90 19.05
CA ASN A 88 4.26 5.21 18.56
C ASN A 88 3.05 6.00 18.04
N HIS A 89 2.43 6.75 18.95
CA HIS A 89 1.21 7.50 18.64
C HIS A 89 1.41 8.56 17.57
N ILE A 90 2.56 9.22 17.55
CA ILE A 90 2.86 10.27 16.58
C ILE A 90 2.91 9.70 15.17
N ARG A 91 3.66 8.61 14.99
CA ARG A 91 3.76 7.94 13.68
C ARG A 91 2.41 7.39 13.23
N ARG A 92 1.68 6.75 14.15
CA ARG A 92 0.37 6.19 13.85
C ARG A 92 -0.61 7.26 13.37
N GLN A 93 -0.72 8.37 14.10
CA GLN A 93 -1.61 9.46 13.74
C GLN A 93 -1.20 10.12 12.43
N SER A 94 0.09 10.30 12.20
CA SER A 94 0.60 10.88 10.96
C SER A 94 0.22 10.02 9.75
N ILE A 95 0.41 8.71 9.84
CA ILE A 95 0.10 7.80 8.75
C ILE A 95 -1.42 7.67 8.55
N LEU A 96 -2.16 7.36 9.61
CA LEU A 96 -3.60 7.13 9.51
C LEU A 96 -4.37 8.39 9.13
N GLY A 97 -3.88 9.55 9.54
CA GLY A 97 -4.51 10.83 9.21
C GLY A 97 -4.25 11.33 7.80
N SER A 98 -3.19 10.86 7.15
CA SER A 98 -2.79 11.32 5.82
C SER A 98 -3.02 10.29 4.71
N MET A 99 -3.42 9.07 5.04
CA MET A 99 -3.58 8.03 4.02
C MET A 99 -4.87 8.20 3.22
N GLU A 100 -4.76 7.91 1.93
CA GLU A 100 -5.88 7.93 1.00
C GLU A 100 -6.19 6.51 0.53
N ARG A 101 -7.48 6.15 0.53
CA ARG A 101 -7.89 4.81 0.11
C ARG A 101 -7.86 4.69 -1.42
N LEU A 102 -7.14 3.70 -1.92
CA LEU A 102 -7.04 3.40 -3.33
C LEU A 102 -7.96 2.25 -3.75
N TYR A 103 -8.22 1.31 -2.86
CA TYR A 103 -9.00 0.11 -3.15
C TYR A 103 -9.72 -0.37 -1.90
N ALA A 104 -10.95 -0.85 -2.09
CA ALA A 104 -11.72 -1.55 -1.06
C ALA A 104 -12.54 -2.67 -1.72
N ALA A 105 -12.42 -3.86 -1.14
CA ALA A 105 -13.19 -5.02 -1.61
C ALA A 105 -14.67 -4.87 -1.30
#